data_a1bf4d21f32b2c1d88d9f9d549c9c63e
#
_entry.id   a1bf4d21f32b2c1d88d9f9d549c9c63e
#
_cell.length_a   1.000
_cell.length_b   1.000
_cell.length_c   1.000
_cell.angle_alpha   90.00
_cell.angle_beta   90.00
_cell.angle_gamma   90.00
#
_symmetry.space_group_name_H-M   'P 1'
#
loop_
_entity.id
_entity.type
_entity.pdbx_description
1 polymer ?
#
loop_
_entity_poly.entity_id
_entity_poly.type
_entity_poly.pdbx_seq_one_letter_code
_entity_poly.pdbx_strand_id
1 'polypeptide(L)'
;MKKLLLKAAALILGALFITSCADRPSKGKHVVFIGDSITDGNWGCVNGYKPTSAERSHTDFNHIYGHSYMMLIASDFQAKHPEADYQFYNRGFSGHKLADLEGRWQEDVLDLNPDVLSVLVGVNDMGNYFRNKEEDDTPFDYEGWKERYRSLLLKTKEKNPSVQLVLCVPFLAKEGSTGQLADYDDRKEMVTRLAGIVRELASELDATCVPFDTMFEDLIKSEPRPTYWIWDGVHPTPAGHRKMADLWEKEVRL
;
A
#
# COMPACT_ATOMS: atom_id res chain seq x y z
N MET A 1 86.26 -39.84 2.35
CA MET A 1 84.91 -40.27 2.07
C MET A 1 83.98 -39.44 2.92
N LYS A 2 83.44 -38.35 2.42
CA LYS A 2 82.59 -37.41 3.14
C LYS A 2 81.19 -37.57 2.58
N LYS A 3 80.24 -37.96 3.44
CA LYS A 3 78.77 -38.02 3.16
C LYS A 3 78.20 -36.62 3.19
N LEU A 4 77.64 -36.23 2.07
CA LEU A 4 76.91 -34.96 1.94
C LEU A 4 75.44 -35.21 2.32
N LEU A 5 74.95 -34.55 3.36
CA LEU A 5 73.54 -34.57 3.80
C LEU A 5 72.80 -33.42 3.07
N LEU A 6 71.93 -33.78 2.13
CA LEU A 6 70.95 -32.84 1.57
C LEU A 6 69.76 -32.68 2.53
N LYS A 7 69.59 -31.46 3.04
CA LYS A 7 68.37 -31.08 3.73
C LYS A 7 67.33 -30.57 2.71
N ALA A 8 66.30 -31.33 2.52
CA ALA A 8 65.14 -30.89 1.74
C ALA A 8 64.27 -29.98 2.64
N ALA A 9 64.17 -28.70 2.29
CA ALA A 9 63.23 -27.78 2.88
C ALA A 9 61.87 -27.91 2.15
N ALA A 10 60.86 -28.43 2.83
CA ALA A 10 59.50 -28.46 2.31
C ALA A 10 58.86 -27.07 2.51
N LEU A 11 58.65 -26.34 1.42
CA LEU A 11 57.80 -25.15 1.39
C LEU A 11 56.35 -25.59 1.44
N ILE A 12 55.67 -25.37 2.55
CA ILE A 12 54.21 -25.50 2.65
C ILE A 12 53.60 -24.18 2.13
N LEU A 13 53.14 -24.18 0.90
CA LEU A 13 52.27 -23.13 0.36
C LEU A 13 50.89 -23.30 1.00
N GLY A 14 50.61 -22.47 2.04
CA GLY A 14 49.28 -22.32 2.57
C GLY A 14 48.39 -21.56 1.57
N ALA A 15 47.58 -22.31 0.81
CA ALA A 15 46.51 -21.68 0.04
C ALA A 15 45.48 -21.13 1.00
N LEU A 16 45.48 -19.81 1.19
CA LEU A 16 44.32 -19.10 1.79
C LEU A 16 43.16 -19.26 0.80
N PHE A 17 42.23 -20.17 1.11
CA PHE A 17 40.89 -20.11 0.55
C PHE A 17 40.20 -18.90 1.15
N ILE A 18 40.24 -17.77 0.44
CA ILE A 18 39.29 -16.69 0.64
C ILE A 18 37.96 -17.26 0.12
N THR A 19 37.16 -17.85 1.04
CA THR A 19 35.75 -18.08 0.76
C THR A 19 35.12 -16.70 0.65
N SER A 20 35.03 -16.18 -0.57
CA SER A 20 34.08 -15.13 -0.90
C SER A 20 32.72 -15.65 -0.43
N CYS A 21 32.22 -15.15 0.69
CA CYS A 21 30.80 -15.14 0.95
C CYS A 21 30.22 -14.32 -0.20
N ALA A 22 29.80 -15.01 -1.28
CA ALA A 22 28.83 -14.43 -2.19
C ALA A 22 27.65 -14.09 -1.30
N ASP A 23 27.47 -12.79 -1.04
CA ASP A 23 26.27 -12.28 -0.42
C ASP A 23 25.10 -12.90 -1.20
N ARG A 24 24.30 -13.73 -0.51
CA ARG A 24 23.01 -14.12 -1.09
C ARG A 24 22.33 -12.82 -1.44
N PRO A 25 21.82 -12.65 -2.66
CA PRO A 25 21.07 -11.45 -2.97
C PRO A 25 20.07 -11.24 -1.84
N SER A 26 20.10 -10.07 -1.22
CA SER A 26 19.16 -9.71 -0.17
C SER A 26 17.77 -9.97 -0.74
N LYS A 27 16.97 -10.78 -0.07
CA LYS A 27 15.60 -11.06 -0.48
C LYS A 27 14.95 -9.70 -0.75
N GLY A 28 14.36 -9.52 -1.94
CA GLY A 28 13.79 -8.25 -2.34
C GLY A 28 12.77 -7.72 -1.33
N LYS A 29 12.63 -6.42 -1.24
CA LYS A 29 11.70 -5.79 -0.28
C LYS A 29 10.27 -6.25 -0.54
N HIS A 30 9.56 -6.58 0.52
CA HIS A 30 8.13 -6.84 0.51
C HIS A 30 7.36 -5.52 0.61
N VAL A 31 6.63 -5.16 -0.44
CA VAL A 31 5.83 -3.94 -0.53
C VAL A 31 4.36 -4.32 -0.55
N VAL A 32 3.67 -4.10 0.56
CA VAL A 32 2.25 -4.46 0.73
C VAL A 32 1.37 -3.23 0.58
N PHE A 33 0.38 -3.30 -0.31
CA PHE A 33 -0.68 -2.32 -0.47
C PHE A 33 -1.98 -2.89 0.07
N ILE A 34 -2.51 -2.31 1.13
CA ILE A 34 -3.79 -2.71 1.73
C ILE A 34 -4.79 -1.55 1.66
N GLY A 35 -6.05 -1.87 1.41
CA GLY A 35 -7.09 -0.87 1.27
C GLY A 35 -8.40 -1.43 0.75
N ASP A 36 -9.12 -0.57 0.03
CA ASP A 36 -10.44 -0.83 -0.55
C ASP A 36 -10.40 -1.02 -2.09
N SER A 37 -11.51 -0.71 -2.77
CA SER A 37 -11.65 -0.84 -4.24
C SER A 37 -10.64 -0.01 -5.04
N ILE A 38 -10.19 1.12 -4.49
CA ILE A 38 -9.22 2.00 -5.16
C ILE A 38 -7.85 1.31 -5.23
N THR A 39 -7.47 0.55 -4.21
CA THR A 39 -6.27 -0.27 -4.17
C THR A 39 -6.48 -1.62 -4.88
N ASP A 40 -7.64 -2.27 -4.68
CA ASP A 40 -8.03 -3.55 -5.30
C ASP A 40 -7.88 -3.50 -6.83
N GLY A 41 -8.40 -2.45 -7.47
CA GLY A 41 -8.34 -2.33 -8.92
C GLY A 41 -9.03 -3.48 -9.64
N ASN A 42 -10.10 -4.02 -9.05
CA ASN A 42 -10.85 -5.15 -9.58
C ASN A 42 -10.00 -6.42 -9.79
N TRP A 43 -9.02 -6.64 -8.93
CA TRP A 43 -8.09 -7.74 -9.02
C TRP A 43 -8.80 -9.10 -8.84
N GLY A 44 -8.56 -10.02 -9.78
CA GLY A 44 -9.11 -11.37 -9.74
C GLY A 44 -10.64 -11.47 -9.86
N CYS A 45 -11.36 -10.38 -10.12
CA CYS A 45 -12.80 -10.42 -10.34
C CYS A 45 -13.11 -10.94 -11.74
N VAL A 46 -13.35 -12.24 -11.84
CA VAL A 46 -13.91 -12.87 -13.04
C VAL A 46 -15.32 -13.35 -12.70
N ASN A 47 -16.33 -12.87 -13.42
CA ASN A 47 -17.73 -13.27 -13.20
C ASN A 47 -18.23 -13.11 -11.74
N GLY A 48 -17.79 -12.06 -11.04
CA GLY A 48 -18.19 -11.78 -9.66
C GLY A 48 -17.43 -12.56 -8.59
N TYR A 49 -16.48 -13.41 -8.96
CA TYR A 49 -15.60 -14.09 -8.02
C TYR A 49 -14.60 -13.10 -7.42
N LYS A 50 -14.47 -13.11 -6.10
CA LYS A 50 -13.47 -12.33 -5.35
C LYS A 50 -12.54 -13.29 -4.64
N PRO A 51 -11.27 -13.37 -5.05
CA PRO A 51 -10.33 -14.27 -4.42
C PRO A 51 -10.05 -13.85 -2.98
N THR A 52 -9.81 -14.83 -2.12
CA THR A 52 -9.32 -14.63 -0.75
C THR A 52 -7.87 -14.12 -0.75
N SER A 53 -7.39 -13.66 0.41
CA SER A 53 -5.99 -13.23 0.57
C SER A 53 -4.99 -14.33 0.19
N ALA A 54 -5.27 -15.58 0.58
CA ALA A 54 -4.42 -16.72 0.23
C ALA A 54 -4.38 -16.99 -1.28
N GLU A 55 -5.54 -16.93 -1.94
CA GLU A 55 -5.64 -17.13 -3.39
C GLU A 55 -4.93 -16.01 -4.16
N ARG A 56 -4.94 -14.78 -3.64
CA ARG A 56 -4.22 -13.64 -4.23
C ARG A 56 -2.71 -13.84 -4.30
N SER A 57 -2.15 -14.71 -3.51
CA SER A 57 -0.72 -15.04 -3.56
C SER A 57 -0.37 -16.07 -4.64
N HIS A 58 -1.36 -16.71 -5.25
CA HIS A 58 -1.19 -17.82 -6.21
C HIS A 58 -1.79 -17.56 -7.61
N THR A 59 -2.20 -16.33 -7.89
CA THR A 59 -2.77 -15.95 -9.19
C THR A 59 -1.69 -15.90 -10.28
N ASP A 60 -2.10 -16.00 -11.54
CA ASP A 60 -1.20 -15.84 -12.67
C ASP A 60 -0.62 -14.43 -12.72
N PHE A 61 0.61 -14.31 -13.25
CA PHE A 61 1.36 -13.07 -13.27
C PHE A 61 0.76 -11.97 -14.16
N ASN A 62 -0.19 -12.27 -15.04
CA ASN A 62 -0.84 -11.25 -15.86
C ASN A 62 -1.84 -10.41 -15.07
N HIS A 63 -2.43 -10.98 -14.01
CA HIS A 63 -3.54 -10.35 -13.27
C HIS A 63 -3.24 -10.15 -11.78
N ILE A 64 -2.00 -10.41 -11.35
CA ILE A 64 -1.62 -10.49 -9.93
C ILE A 64 -1.79 -9.16 -9.17
N TYR A 65 -1.87 -8.02 -9.86
CA TYR A 65 -1.92 -6.70 -9.21
C TYR A 65 -3.22 -5.92 -9.45
N GLY A 66 -4.15 -6.41 -10.25
CA GLY A 66 -5.35 -5.65 -10.64
C GLY A 66 -5.06 -4.50 -11.60
N HIS A 67 -5.93 -3.47 -11.64
CA HIS A 67 -5.84 -2.35 -12.59
C HIS A 67 -5.71 -0.98 -11.89
N SER A 68 -5.20 -0.94 -10.66
CA SER A 68 -5.11 0.27 -9.84
C SER A 68 -3.73 0.96 -9.94
N TYR A 69 -3.59 2.07 -9.20
CA TYR A 69 -2.31 2.77 -9.03
C TYR A 69 -1.20 1.84 -8.52
N MET A 70 -1.55 0.86 -7.68
CA MET A 70 -0.62 -0.13 -7.14
C MET A 70 0.02 -0.97 -8.26
N MET A 71 -0.76 -1.40 -9.27
CA MET A 71 -0.23 -2.12 -10.43
C MET A 71 0.77 -1.26 -11.21
N LEU A 72 0.49 0.03 -11.39
CA LEU A 72 1.38 0.95 -12.10
C LEU A 72 2.71 1.12 -11.36
N ILE A 73 2.68 1.28 -10.03
CA ILE A 73 3.86 1.35 -9.17
C ILE A 73 4.67 0.05 -9.26
N ALA A 74 4.03 -1.10 -9.06
CA ALA A 74 4.70 -2.41 -9.12
C ALA A 74 5.40 -2.64 -10.47
N SER A 75 4.70 -2.31 -11.57
CA SER A 75 5.24 -2.43 -12.93
C SER A 75 6.47 -1.54 -13.14
N ASP A 76 6.41 -0.29 -12.66
CA ASP A 76 7.50 0.67 -12.81
C ASP A 76 8.74 0.22 -12.03
N PHE A 77 8.60 -0.14 -10.76
CA PHE A 77 9.74 -0.58 -9.95
C PHE A 77 10.35 -1.88 -10.43
N GLN A 78 9.54 -2.88 -10.76
CA GLN A 78 10.04 -4.18 -11.26
C GLN A 78 10.72 -4.05 -12.63
N ALA A 79 10.22 -3.16 -13.50
CA ALA A 79 10.83 -2.93 -14.81
C ALA A 79 12.13 -2.12 -14.74
N LYS A 80 12.20 -1.14 -13.82
CA LYS A 80 13.38 -0.27 -13.64
C LYS A 80 14.50 -0.93 -12.83
N HIS A 81 14.14 -1.84 -11.92
CA HIS A 81 15.06 -2.45 -10.95
C HIS A 81 14.89 -3.97 -10.88
N PRO A 82 15.08 -4.71 -11.99
CA PRO A 82 14.90 -6.16 -12.02
C PRO A 82 15.85 -6.89 -11.06
N GLU A 83 17.00 -6.29 -10.74
CA GLU A 83 17.98 -6.84 -9.80
C GLU A 83 17.56 -6.74 -8.33
N ALA A 84 16.62 -5.85 -8.01
CA ALA A 84 16.19 -5.60 -6.62
C ALA A 84 15.19 -6.65 -6.12
N ASP A 85 14.62 -7.47 -7.01
CA ASP A 85 13.67 -8.55 -6.70
C ASP A 85 12.51 -8.11 -5.80
N TYR A 86 11.93 -6.92 -6.05
CA TYR A 86 10.80 -6.41 -5.28
C TYR A 86 9.58 -7.33 -5.35
N GLN A 87 9.04 -7.66 -4.17
CA GLN A 87 7.84 -8.46 -4.01
C GLN A 87 6.65 -7.57 -3.66
N PHE A 88 5.77 -7.32 -4.62
CA PHE A 88 4.58 -6.50 -4.43
C PHE A 88 3.35 -7.35 -4.10
N TYR A 89 2.53 -6.89 -3.16
CA TYR A 89 1.31 -7.57 -2.72
C TYR A 89 0.12 -6.62 -2.75
N ASN A 90 -0.88 -6.91 -3.58
CA ASN A 90 -2.16 -6.23 -3.54
C ASN A 90 -3.07 -6.89 -2.51
N ARG A 91 -3.42 -6.16 -1.47
CA ARG A 91 -4.36 -6.54 -0.40
C ARG A 91 -5.51 -5.54 -0.29
N GLY A 92 -5.85 -4.87 -1.41
CA GLY A 92 -7.09 -4.12 -1.56
C GLY A 92 -8.30 -5.05 -1.69
N PHE A 93 -9.41 -4.70 -1.06
CA PHE A 93 -10.70 -5.38 -1.21
C PHE A 93 -11.82 -4.37 -1.34
N SER A 94 -12.56 -4.46 -2.42
CA SER A 94 -13.65 -3.55 -2.74
C SER A 94 -14.70 -3.47 -1.62
N GLY A 95 -15.03 -2.26 -1.19
CA GLY A 95 -16.03 -2.00 -0.16
C GLY A 95 -15.51 -2.05 1.28
N HIS A 96 -14.23 -2.44 1.50
CA HIS A 96 -13.69 -2.59 2.85
C HIS A 96 -13.47 -1.26 3.57
N LYS A 97 -13.79 -1.26 4.87
CA LYS A 97 -13.59 -0.22 5.86
C LYS A 97 -12.40 -0.56 6.76
N LEU A 98 -11.99 0.35 7.62
CA LEU A 98 -10.90 0.10 8.56
C LEU A 98 -11.16 -1.14 9.44
N ALA A 99 -12.39 -1.36 9.88
CA ALA A 99 -12.76 -2.55 10.66
C ALA A 99 -12.59 -3.86 9.86
N ASP A 100 -12.84 -3.84 8.55
CA ASP A 100 -12.62 -5.00 7.69
C ASP A 100 -11.13 -5.27 7.47
N LEU A 101 -10.30 -4.22 7.38
CA LEU A 101 -8.85 -4.35 7.34
C LEU A 101 -8.32 -4.99 8.64
N GLU A 102 -8.82 -4.54 9.80
CA GLU A 102 -8.46 -5.13 11.10
C GLU A 102 -8.70 -6.65 11.12
N GLY A 103 -9.86 -7.09 10.63
CA GLY A 103 -10.25 -8.50 10.61
C GLY A 103 -9.31 -9.41 9.81
N ARG A 104 -8.53 -8.85 8.88
CA ARG A 104 -7.58 -9.59 8.03
C ARG A 104 -6.13 -9.10 8.14
N TRP A 105 -5.84 -8.24 9.14
CA TRP A 105 -4.51 -7.64 9.30
C TRP A 105 -3.41 -8.65 9.56
N GLN A 106 -3.73 -9.75 10.26
CA GLN A 106 -2.78 -10.82 10.50
C GLN A 106 -2.30 -11.45 9.19
N GLU A 107 -3.24 -11.90 8.35
CA GLU A 107 -2.93 -12.61 7.10
C GLU A 107 -2.35 -11.66 6.03
N ASP A 108 -2.94 -10.47 5.89
CA ASP A 108 -2.63 -9.56 4.79
C ASP A 108 -1.46 -8.63 5.05
N VAL A 109 -1.04 -8.48 6.31
CA VAL A 109 0.06 -7.59 6.69
C VAL A 109 1.12 -8.31 7.51
N LEU A 110 0.76 -8.85 8.69
CA LEU A 110 1.76 -9.35 9.63
C LEU A 110 2.46 -10.61 9.13
N ASP A 111 1.74 -11.52 8.48
CA ASP A 111 2.31 -12.76 7.93
C ASP A 111 3.18 -12.50 6.69
N LEU A 112 2.90 -11.43 5.94
CA LEU A 112 3.73 -10.98 4.82
C LEU A 112 5.00 -10.26 5.28
N ASN A 113 5.03 -9.80 6.54
CA ASN A 113 6.16 -9.09 7.15
C ASN A 113 6.72 -7.99 6.22
N PRO A 114 5.95 -6.94 5.91
CA PRO A 114 6.32 -5.94 4.91
C PRO A 114 7.55 -5.12 5.33
N ASP A 115 8.40 -4.80 4.37
CA ASP A 115 9.41 -3.73 4.49
C ASP A 115 8.77 -2.36 4.25
N VAL A 116 7.73 -2.31 3.41
CA VAL A 116 6.91 -1.13 3.15
C VAL A 116 5.44 -1.50 3.21
N LEU A 117 4.67 -0.82 4.04
CA LEU A 117 3.22 -0.97 4.15
C LEU A 117 2.51 0.30 3.72
N SER A 118 1.80 0.25 2.58
CA SER A 118 0.99 1.34 2.06
C SER A 118 -0.49 1.11 2.35
N VAL A 119 -1.14 2.04 3.04
CA VAL A 119 -2.54 1.93 3.48
C VAL A 119 -3.38 3.08 2.92
N LEU A 120 -4.47 2.75 2.23
CA LEU A 120 -5.50 3.70 1.78
C LEU A 120 -6.88 3.21 2.22
N VAL A 121 -7.52 3.91 3.16
CA VAL A 121 -8.81 3.55 3.75
C VAL A 121 -9.55 4.79 4.27
N GLY A 122 -10.88 4.73 4.37
CA GLY A 122 -11.71 5.77 4.98
C GLY A 122 -12.94 6.15 4.16
N VAL A 123 -12.89 6.07 2.83
CA VAL A 123 -14.04 6.43 1.98
C VAL A 123 -15.24 5.48 2.19
N ASN A 124 -15.00 4.20 2.44
CA ASN A 124 -16.07 3.25 2.72
C ASN A 124 -16.59 3.33 4.15
N ASP A 125 -15.78 3.80 5.11
CA ASP A 125 -16.24 4.13 6.47
C ASP A 125 -17.31 5.21 6.39
N MET A 126 -17.07 6.29 5.63
CA MET A 126 -18.06 7.32 5.31
C MET A 126 -19.27 6.73 4.59
N GLY A 127 -19.05 5.99 3.50
CA GLY A 127 -20.15 5.40 2.73
C GLY A 127 -21.05 4.49 3.56
N ASN A 128 -20.49 3.72 4.49
CA ASN A 128 -21.24 2.86 5.40
C ASN A 128 -22.02 3.66 6.44
N TYR A 129 -21.40 4.69 7.03
CA TYR A 129 -22.05 5.57 8.00
C TYR A 129 -23.32 6.20 7.40
N PHE A 130 -23.21 6.83 6.23
CA PHE A 130 -24.36 7.49 5.61
C PHE A 130 -25.42 6.53 5.06
N ARG A 131 -25.09 5.31 4.71
CA ARG A 131 -26.09 4.29 4.32
C ARG A 131 -26.94 3.84 5.49
N ASN A 132 -26.37 3.79 6.70
CA ASN A 132 -27.04 3.28 7.89
C ASN A 132 -27.61 4.39 8.77
N LYS A 133 -27.40 5.68 8.45
CA LYS A 133 -27.73 6.83 9.27
C LYS A 133 -29.23 6.96 9.56
N GLU A 134 -30.11 6.45 8.68
CA GLU A 134 -31.55 6.44 8.93
C GLU A 134 -31.98 5.38 9.96
N GLU A 135 -31.19 4.31 10.10
CA GLU A 135 -31.45 3.21 11.04
C GLU A 135 -30.69 3.41 12.36
N ASP A 136 -29.51 4.04 12.29
CA ASP A 136 -28.65 4.34 13.44
C ASP A 136 -28.06 5.75 13.28
N ASP A 137 -28.56 6.68 14.06
CA ASP A 137 -28.18 8.10 14.07
C ASP A 137 -27.03 8.40 15.07
N THR A 138 -26.42 7.34 15.63
CA THR A 138 -25.23 7.48 16.50
C THR A 138 -24.10 8.21 15.75
N PRO A 139 -23.54 9.29 16.32
CA PRO A 139 -22.43 10.00 15.70
C PRO A 139 -21.25 9.07 15.41
N PHE A 140 -20.57 9.30 14.28
CA PHE A 140 -19.39 8.51 13.94
C PHE A 140 -18.27 8.68 14.99
N ASP A 141 -17.76 7.55 15.49
CA ASP A 141 -16.69 7.52 16.49
C ASP A 141 -15.30 7.72 15.84
N TYR A 142 -14.92 8.99 15.66
CA TYR A 142 -13.62 9.35 15.06
C TYR A 142 -12.45 8.95 15.95
N GLU A 143 -12.59 9.04 17.27
CA GLU A 143 -11.51 8.67 18.20
C GLU A 143 -11.29 7.15 18.20
N GLY A 144 -12.36 6.37 18.26
CA GLY A 144 -12.26 4.92 18.15
C GLY A 144 -11.69 4.47 16.78
N TRP A 145 -12.04 5.17 15.70
CA TRP A 145 -11.46 4.93 14.37
C TRP A 145 -9.95 5.23 14.36
N LYS A 146 -9.54 6.36 14.93
CA LYS A 146 -8.13 6.75 15.07
C LYS A 146 -7.33 5.73 15.89
N GLU A 147 -7.83 5.34 17.06
CA GLU A 147 -7.18 4.37 17.94
C GLU A 147 -7.05 2.99 17.30
N ARG A 148 -8.09 2.54 16.60
CA ARG A 148 -8.04 1.30 15.84
C ARG A 148 -6.93 1.34 14.79
N TYR A 149 -6.87 2.40 13.98
CA TYR A 149 -5.85 2.57 12.96
C TYR A 149 -4.44 2.62 13.57
N ARG A 150 -4.26 3.43 14.62
CA ARG A 150 -3.00 3.51 15.38
C ARG A 150 -2.54 2.13 15.86
N SER A 151 -3.45 1.37 16.48
CA SER A 151 -3.16 0.03 17.00
C SER A 151 -2.65 -0.93 15.92
N LEU A 152 -3.26 -0.91 14.74
CA LEU A 152 -2.84 -1.75 13.60
C LEU A 152 -1.42 -1.39 13.11
N LEU A 153 -1.15 -0.09 12.98
CA LEU A 153 0.18 0.40 12.57
C LEU A 153 1.25 0.07 13.61
N LEU A 154 0.96 0.21 14.90
CA LEU A 154 1.87 -0.15 15.99
C LEU A 154 2.15 -1.65 16.03
N LYS A 155 1.14 -2.52 15.85
CA LYS A 155 1.33 -3.98 15.72
C LYS A 155 2.28 -4.32 14.57
N THR A 156 2.22 -3.58 13.47
CA THR A 156 3.13 -3.77 12.33
C THR A 156 4.55 -3.35 12.67
N LYS A 157 4.73 -2.21 13.35
CA LYS A 157 6.05 -1.75 13.83
C LYS A 157 6.62 -2.68 14.91
N GLU A 158 5.79 -3.26 15.75
CA GLU A 158 6.21 -4.27 16.72
C GLU A 158 6.75 -5.54 16.02
N LYS A 159 6.07 -5.99 14.97
CA LYS A 159 6.48 -7.15 14.17
C LYS A 159 7.74 -6.88 13.35
N ASN A 160 7.82 -5.71 12.72
CA ASN A 160 8.98 -5.25 11.95
C ASN A 160 9.31 -3.80 12.32
N PRO A 161 10.24 -3.54 13.26
CA PRO A 161 10.59 -2.19 13.66
C PRO A 161 11.19 -1.30 12.55
N SER A 162 11.65 -1.90 11.47
CA SER A 162 12.22 -1.20 10.31
C SER A 162 11.19 -0.94 9.20
N VAL A 163 9.91 -1.32 9.39
CA VAL A 163 8.88 -1.11 8.38
C VAL A 163 8.72 0.38 8.05
N GLN A 164 8.74 0.72 6.77
CA GLN A 164 8.32 2.02 6.29
C GLN A 164 6.80 2.04 6.19
N LEU A 165 6.15 2.82 7.03
CA LEU A 165 4.70 3.07 6.93
C LEU A 165 4.43 4.18 5.91
N VAL A 166 3.48 3.95 5.01
CA VAL A 166 3.01 4.88 3.98
C VAL A 166 1.50 5.04 4.15
N LEU A 167 1.07 6.19 4.66
CA LEU A 167 -0.33 6.48 4.90
C LEU A 167 -0.88 7.38 3.79
N CYS A 168 -1.72 6.81 2.94
CA CYS A 168 -2.37 7.49 1.84
C CYS A 168 -3.65 8.17 2.33
N VAL A 169 -3.77 9.46 2.06
CA VAL A 169 -4.90 10.27 2.54
C VAL A 169 -6.15 9.97 1.71
N PRO A 170 -7.29 9.59 2.34
CA PRO A 170 -8.54 9.36 1.63
C PRO A 170 -9.11 10.65 1.04
N PHE A 171 -9.86 10.52 -0.04
CA PHE A 171 -10.43 11.62 -0.81
C PHE A 171 -11.88 11.37 -1.21
N LEU A 172 -12.58 12.45 -1.53
CA LEU A 172 -13.91 12.45 -2.11
C LEU A 172 -14.05 13.66 -3.03
N ALA A 173 -14.47 13.46 -4.28
CA ALA A 173 -14.64 14.52 -5.25
C ALA A 173 -16.13 14.81 -5.53
N LYS A 174 -16.45 16.05 -5.86
CA LYS A 174 -17.82 16.45 -6.28
C LYS A 174 -18.02 16.09 -7.76
N GLU A 175 -17.90 14.79 -8.05
CA GLU A 175 -17.91 14.24 -9.40
C GLU A 175 -18.92 13.08 -9.50
N GLY A 176 -19.41 12.83 -10.71
CA GLY A 176 -20.27 11.68 -11.03
C GLY A 176 -21.49 11.53 -10.12
N SER A 177 -21.83 10.31 -9.79
CA SER A 177 -23.02 9.99 -8.96
C SER A 177 -22.89 10.48 -7.52
N THR A 178 -21.71 10.42 -6.92
CA THR A 178 -21.49 10.88 -5.54
C THR A 178 -21.64 12.39 -5.42
N GLY A 179 -21.14 13.14 -6.42
CA GLY A 179 -21.25 14.60 -6.42
C GLY A 179 -22.70 15.12 -6.57
N GLN A 180 -23.64 14.27 -6.95
CA GLN A 180 -25.07 14.59 -7.09
C GLN A 180 -25.90 14.25 -5.84
N LEU A 181 -25.30 13.62 -4.83
CA LEU A 181 -26.01 13.29 -3.59
C LEU A 181 -26.37 14.55 -2.82
N ALA A 182 -27.58 14.60 -2.26
CA ALA A 182 -28.07 15.74 -1.50
C ALA A 182 -27.23 15.98 -0.21
N ASP A 183 -26.64 14.93 0.33
CA ASP A 183 -25.79 14.93 1.53
C ASP A 183 -24.28 14.94 1.20
N TYR A 184 -23.90 15.33 -0.04
CA TYR A 184 -22.50 15.35 -0.47
C TYR A 184 -21.60 16.16 0.47
N ASP A 185 -22.03 17.34 0.88
CA ASP A 185 -21.19 18.23 1.69
C ASP A 185 -20.91 17.62 3.08
N ASP A 186 -21.88 16.96 3.69
CA ASP A 186 -21.70 16.21 4.96
C ASP A 186 -20.72 15.03 4.77
N ARG A 187 -20.82 14.31 3.66
CA ARG A 187 -19.91 13.22 3.30
C ARG A 187 -18.49 13.74 3.09
N LYS A 188 -18.33 14.84 2.38
CA LYS A 188 -17.03 15.49 2.15
C LYS A 188 -16.42 15.96 3.47
N GLU A 189 -17.21 16.53 4.38
CA GLU A 189 -16.77 16.92 5.72
C GLU A 189 -16.23 15.71 6.49
N MET A 190 -16.96 14.59 6.51
CA MET A 190 -16.52 13.36 7.17
C MET A 190 -15.21 12.85 6.58
N VAL A 191 -15.09 12.74 5.26
CA VAL A 191 -13.83 12.28 4.62
C VAL A 191 -12.68 13.23 4.90
N THR A 192 -12.93 14.54 4.91
CA THR A 192 -11.92 15.56 5.27
C THR A 192 -11.43 15.38 6.70
N ARG A 193 -12.32 15.05 7.63
CA ARG A 193 -11.96 14.77 9.03
C ARG A 193 -11.13 13.48 9.14
N LEU A 194 -11.51 12.40 8.44
CA LEU A 194 -10.70 11.17 8.36
C LEU A 194 -9.32 11.43 7.75
N ALA A 195 -9.26 12.25 6.70
CA ALA A 195 -8.01 12.69 6.09
C ALA A 195 -7.09 13.43 7.10
N GLY A 196 -7.67 14.27 7.94
CA GLY A 196 -6.96 14.93 9.06
C GLY A 196 -6.36 13.91 10.02
N ILE A 197 -7.13 12.90 10.43
CA ILE A 197 -6.66 11.82 11.32
C ILE A 197 -5.50 11.04 10.67
N VAL A 198 -5.58 10.73 9.38
CA VAL A 198 -4.49 10.04 8.67
C VAL A 198 -3.20 10.85 8.70
N ARG A 199 -3.27 12.17 8.51
CA ARG A 199 -2.10 13.07 8.62
C ARG A 199 -1.54 13.13 10.03
N GLU A 200 -2.40 13.18 11.05
CA GLU A 200 -1.99 13.14 12.45
C GLU A 200 -1.23 11.84 12.77
N LEU A 201 -1.77 10.69 12.36
CA LEU A 201 -1.13 9.39 12.55
C LEU A 201 0.19 9.29 11.78
N ALA A 202 0.26 9.84 10.56
CA ALA A 202 1.50 9.87 9.79
C ALA A 202 2.59 10.67 10.53
N SER A 203 2.24 11.83 11.07
CA SER A 203 3.16 12.65 11.86
C SER A 203 3.57 11.98 13.17
N GLU A 204 2.62 11.37 13.88
CA GLU A 204 2.85 10.69 15.16
C GLU A 204 3.79 9.49 15.04
N LEU A 205 3.65 8.71 13.98
CA LEU A 205 4.35 7.44 13.78
C LEU A 205 5.58 7.55 12.88
N ASP A 206 5.96 8.77 12.47
CA ASP A 206 7.03 9.03 11.49
C ASP A 206 6.81 8.23 10.20
N ALA A 207 5.59 8.28 9.68
CA ALA A 207 5.18 7.62 8.45
C ALA A 207 5.19 8.57 7.26
N THR A 208 5.46 8.06 6.07
CA THR A 208 5.30 8.83 4.84
C THR A 208 3.81 9.11 4.61
N CYS A 209 3.44 10.37 4.46
CA CYS A 209 2.07 10.79 4.15
C CYS A 209 1.93 11.06 2.65
N VAL A 210 1.03 10.38 1.95
CA VAL A 210 0.76 10.58 0.52
C VAL A 210 -0.58 11.31 0.36
N PRO A 211 -0.59 12.62 0.05
CA PRO A 211 -1.77 13.48 0.09
C PRO A 211 -2.62 13.38 -1.20
N PHE A 212 -3.27 12.24 -1.43
CA PHE A 212 -4.11 12.04 -2.63
C PHE A 212 -5.29 13.00 -2.71
N ASP A 213 -5.87 13.40 -1.59
CA ASP A 213 -6.96 14.38 -1.54
C ASP A 213 -6.54 15.74 -2.14
N THR A 214 -5.43 16.30 -1.68
CA THR A 214 -4.88 17.57 -2.20
C THR A 214 -4.51 17.45 -3.67
N MET A 215 -3.88 16.34 -4.05
CA MET A 215 -3.54 16.07 -5.45
C MET A 215 -4.79 16.11 -6.35
N PHE A 216 -5.87 15.42 -5.97
CA PHE A 216 -7.09 15.42 -6.78
C PHE A 216 -7.80 16.78 -6.79
N GLU A 217 -7.79 17.51 -5.68
CA GLU A 217 -8.33 18.87 -5.65
C GLU A 217 -7.60 19.80 -6.64
N ASP A 218 -6.28 19.71 -6.71
CA ASP A 218 -5.48 20.51 -7.63
C ASP A 218 -5.63 20.06 -9.10
N LEU A 219 -5.71 18.75 -9.34
CA LEU A 219 -5.96 18.20 -10.67
C LEU A 219 -7.33 18.61 -11.22
N ILE A 220 -8.39 18.54 -10.40
CA ILE A 220 -9.75 18.96 -10.81
C ILE A 220 -9.81 20.46 -11.07
N LYS A 221 -9.09 21.29 -10.30
CA LYS A 221 -9.00 22.73 -10.57
C LYS A 221 -8.29 23.04 -11.90
N SER A 222 -7.25 22.28 -12.22
CA SER A 222 -6.43 22.49 -13.43
C SER A 222 -7.06 21.93 -14.70
N GLU A 223 -7.80 20.82 -14.60
CA GLU A 223 -8.54 20.17 -15.70
C GLU A 223 -9.95 19.86 -15.21
N PRO A 224 -10.89 20.81 -15.40
CA PRO A 224 -12.21 20.76 -14.80
C PRO A 224 -13.23 19.95 -15.62
N ARG A 225 -12.80 19.14 -16.59
CA ARG A 225 -13.73 18.25 -17.30
C ARG A 225 -14.35 17.27 -16.33
N PRO A 226 -15.70 17.23 -16.26
CA PRO A 226 -16.37 16.30 -15.35
C PRO A 226 -15.92 14.86 -15.54
N THR A 227 -15.72 14.15 -14.44
CA THR A 227 -15.35 12.73 -14.42
C THR A 227 -14.01 12.35 -15.09
N TYR A 228 -13.16 13.34 -15.41
CA TYR A 228 -11.90 13.05 -16.09
C TYR A 228 -10.87 12.36 -15.18
N TRP A 229 -10.77 12.78 -13.92
CA TRP A 229 -9.82 12.20 -12.95
C TRP A 229 -10.47 11.15 -12.04
N ILE A 230 -11.72 11.39 -11.61
CA ILE A 230 -12.51 10.52 -10.75
C ILE A 230 -13.89 10.40 -11.36
N TRP A 231 -14.34 9.18 -11.73
CA TRP A 231 -15.53 9.03 -12.56
C TRP A 231 -16.86 9.09 -11.80
N ASP A 232 -16.90 8.64 -10.54
CA ASP A 232 -18.13 8.59 -9.71
C ASP A 232 -18.04 9.38 -8.41
N GLY A 233 -16.94 10.11 -8.21
CA GLY A 233 -16.63 10.86 -7.00
C GLY A 233 -15.72 10.11 -6.03
N VAL A 234 -15.55 8.79 -6.18
CA VAL A 234 -14.72 7.91 -5.35
C VAL A 234 -13.60 7.25 -6.13
N HIS A 235 -13.92 6.63 -7.28
CA HIS A 235 -12.98 5.80 -8.02
C HIS A 235 -12.24 6.59 -9.09
N PRO A 236 -10.90 6.59 -9.06
CA PRO A 236 -10.10 7.22 -10.10
C PRO A 236 -10.29 6.56 -11.47
N THR A 237 -10.21 7.36 -12.52
CA THR A 237 -10.06 6.88 -13.91
C THR A 237 -8.64 6.32 -14.11
N PRO A 238 -8.33 5.70 -15.25
CA PRO A 238 -6.94 5.32 -15.56
C PRO A 238 -5.96 6.50 -15.47
N ALA A 239 -6.38 7.71 -15.87
CA ALA A 239 -5.59 8.93 -15.73
C ALA A 239 -5.39 9.31 -14.25
N GLY A 240 -6.43 9.21 -13.43
CA GLY A 240 -6.36 9.43 -11.99
C GLY A 240 -5.44 8.44 -11.31
N HIS A 241 -5.55 7.14 -11.62
CA HIS A 241 -4.64 6.12 -11.08
C HIS A 241 -3.17 6.38 -11.45
N ARG A 242 -2.88 6.87 -12.69
CA ARG A 242 -1.50 7.24 -13.05
C ARG A 242 -0.98 8.39 -12.18
N LYS A 243 -1.80 9.41 -11.92
CA LYS A 243 -1.42 10.51 -11.03
C LYS A 243 -1.20 10.06 -9.59
N MET A 244 -2.00 9.13 -9.09
CA MET A 244 -1.77 8.52 -7.77
C MET A 244 -0.43 7.79 -7.73
N ALA A 245 -0.11 7.00 -8.75
CA ALA A 245 1.18 6.30 -8.83
C ALA A 245 2.35 7.29 -8.92
N ASP A 246 2.27 8.33 -9.76
CA ASP A 246 3.29 9.38 -9.88
C ASP A 246 3.58 10.04 -8.53
N LEU A 247 2.53 10.38 -7.76
CA LEU A 247 2.68 10.98 -6.45
C LEU A 247 3.27 10.00 -5.43
N TRP A 248 2.77 8.77 -5.40
CA TRP A 248 3.30 7.75 -4.49
C TRP A 248 4.80 7.49 -4.74
N GLU A 249 5.21 7.32 -5.98
CA GLU A 249 6.61 7.11 -6.37
C GLU A 249 7.51 8.31 -6.04
N LYS A 250 6.95 9.53 -6.02
CA LYS A 250 7.67 10.74 -5.63
C LYS A 250 7.90 10.81 -4.12
N GLU A 251 6.90 10.45 -3.32
CA GLU A 251 6.95 10.57 -1.86
C GLU A 251 7.60 9.34 -1.18
N VAL A 252 7.55 8.16 -1.81
CA VAL A 252 8.04 6.88 -1.26
C VAL A 252 9.31 6.45 -1.97
N ARG A 253 10.34 6.16 -1.19
CA ARG A 253 11.61 5.60 -1.70
C ARG A 253 11.73 4.14 -1.28
N LEU A 254 11.89 3.25 -2.25
CA LEU A 254 12.13 1.82 -2.05
C LEU A 254 13.62 1.47 -2.01
#